data_b9f8b81535a6d64f949abce9593829e2
#
_entry.id   b9f8b81535a6d64f949abce9593829e2
#
_cell.length_a   1.000
_cell.length_b   1.000
_cell.length_c   1.000
_cell.angle_alpha   90.00
_cell.angle_beta   90.00
_cell.angle_gamma   90.00
#
_symmetry.space_group_name_H-M   'P 1'
#
loop_
_entity.id
_entity.type
_entity.pdbx_description
1 polymer ?
#
loop_
_entity_poly.entity_id
_entity_poly.type
_entity_poly.pdbx_seq_one_letter_code
_entity_poly.pdbx_strand_id
1 'polypeptide(L)'
;SYNLANDSLVFALPYSRIKTCNAETDPLQPDDFNYAYQVNKTFTPIQVAQNQVQFSCNAVGETFNEFETTNWILKNDDDSSIITLTPSQVAVNNNNTPPQVVITGLPQVVETKLVTLVAPINRTLNHKQKSLIPNHTVVLGAALDFGSYQHLDHCDVQTIVSITENGQDVTKHFDFDNGQRDTHYATSAIKLKVDTNFTVTADLSVNYNYFDHGTGDFFTIDSYTGQVDYEGIPSHGGIELRSAVDFRPRMNNGGTNFTGTGASVTTCPRPNT
;
A
#
# COMPACT_ATOMS: atom_id res chain seq x y z
N SER A 1 20.50 -8.45 -20.93
CA SER A 1 21.01 -8.32 -19.56
C SER A 1 20.04 -7.47 -18.76
N TYR A 2 19.34 -8.09 -17.85
CA TYR A 2 18.49 -7.43 -16.86
C TYR A 2 19.43 -6.66 -15.93
N ASN A 3 19.27 -5.36 -15.86
CA ASN A 3 20.03 -4.53 -14.94
C ASN A 3 19.26 -4.50 -13.62
N LEU A 4 19.68 -5.29 -12.65
CA LEU A 4 19.13 -5.39 -11.28
C LEU A 4 19.30 -4.11 -10.44
N ALA A 5 19.70 -3.00 -11.05
CA ALA A 5 19.97 -1.74 -10.36
C ALA A 5 18.74 -0.83 -10.19
N ASN A 6 17.57 -1.22 -10.67
CA ASN A 6 16.35 -0.41 -10.56
C ASN A 6 15.22 -1.22 -9.90
N ASP A 7 15.32 -1.41 -8.59
CA ASP A 7 14.20 -1.91 -7.76
C ASP A 7 13.13 -0.80 -7.51
N SER A 8 12.95 0.11 -8.46
CA SER A 8 11.93 1.15 -8.35
C SER A 8 10.55 0.52 -8.48
N LEU A 9 9.65 0.83 -7.55
CA LEU A 9 8.23 0.48 -7.60
C LEU A 9 7.37 1.59 -8.20
N VAL A 10 8.00 2.57 -8.86
CA VAL A 10 7.33 3.63 -9.62
C VAL A 10 7.58 3.40 -11.10
N PHE A 11 6.50 3.25 -11.85
CA PHE A 11 6.54 2.96 -13.27
C PHE A 11 5.88 4.08 -14.06
N ALA A 12 6.66 4.78 -14.89
CA ALA A 12 6.11 5.76 -15.81
C ALA A 12 5.16 5.08 -16.82
N LEU A 13 3.98 5.65 -17.01
CA LEU A 13 3.06 5.17 -18.03
C LEU A 13 3.60 5.48 -19.43
N PRO A 14 3.49 4.55 -20.40
CA PRO A 14 3.90 4.81 -21.78
C PRO A 14 3.13 6.01 -22.35
N TYR A 15 3.84 7.02 -22.82
CA TYR A 15 3.29 8.28 -23.34
C TYR A 15 2.20 8.10 -24.42
N SER A 16 2.26 6.99 -25.16
CA SER A 16 1.27 6.65 -26.19
C SER A 16 -0.13 6.33 -25.65
N ARG A 17 -0.25 5.96 -24.37
CA ARG A 17 -1.55 5.67 -23.73
C ARG A 17 -2.16 6.88 -23.03
N ILE A 18 -1.36 7.88 -22.67
CA ILE A 18 -1.82 9.11 -22.00
C ILE A 18 -2.54 10.05 -22.97
N LYS A 19 -2.30 9.94 -24.28
CA LYS A 19 -2.95 10.77 -25.31
C LYS A 19 -4.47 10.59 -25.42
N THR A 20 -5.03 9.55 -24.84
CA THR A 20 -6.47 9.31 -24.82
C THR A 20 -7.15 9.84 -23.57
N CYS A 21 -6.40 10.31 -22.59
CA CYS A 21 -6.93 11.00 -21.42
C CYS A 21 -7.25 12.45 -21.76
N ASN A 22 -8.38 12.66 -22.38
CA ASN A 22 -8.92 14.00 -22.56
C ASN A 22 -9.61 14.38 -21.25
N ALA A 23 -8.90 15.11 -20.39
CA ALA A 23 -9.35 15.49 -19.05
C ALA A 23 -10.64 16.32 -19.04
N GLU A 24 -11.10 16.81 -20.19
CA GLU A 24 -12.28 17.68 -20.30
C GLU A 24 -13.59 16.96 -20.66
N THR A 25 -13.55 15.74 -21.18
CA THR A 25 -14.76 15.12 -21.74
C THR A 25 -15.09 13.73 -21.24
N ASP A 26 -14.14 13.05 -20.62
CA ASP A 26 -14.40 11.72 -20.06
C ASP A 26 -13.48 11.48 -18.88
N PRO A 27 -13.93 11.75 -17.64
CA PRO A 27 -13.16 11.35 -16.47
C PRO A 27 -13.00 9.85 -16.60
N LEU A 28 -11.73 9.38 -16.70
CA LEU A 28 -11.40 7.97 -16.66
C LEU A 28 -12.22 7.32 -15.57
N GLN A 29 -13.18 6.49 -15.98
CA GLN A 29 -13.98 5.78 -15.02
C GLN A 29 -13.02 4.86 -14.27
N PRO A 30 -13.14 4.75 -12.94
CA PRO A 30 -12.31 3.83 -12.14
C PRO A 30 -12.31 2.40 -12.71
N ASP A 31 -13.33 2.04 -13.46
CA ASP A 31 -13.50 0.73 -14.09
C ASP A 31 -12.58 0.46 -15.28
N ASP A 32 -12.03 1.50 -15.91
CA ASP A 32 -11.12 1.35 -17.06
C ASP A 32 -9.75 0.79 -16.69
N PHE A 33 -9.41 0.76 -15.38
CA PHE A 33 -8.17 0.21 -14.84
C PHE A 33 -8.39 -1.04 -13.98
N ASN A 34 -9.49 -1.76 -14.16
CA ASN A 34 -9.75 -3.03 -13.49
C ASN A 34 -8.82 -4.13 -13.99
N TYR A 35 -7.55 -4.07 -13.61
CA TYR A 35 -6.64 -5.18 -13.80
C TYR A 35 -6.91 -6.23 -12.72
N ALA A 36 -7.53 -7.33 -13.15
CA ALA A 36 -7.56 -8.52 -12.32
C ALA A 36 -6.29 -9.33 -12.57
N TYR A 37 -5.65 -9.77 -11.51
CA TYR A 37 -4.55 -10.72 -11.57
C TYR A 37 -4.85 -11.93 -10.69
N GLN A 38 -4.30 -13.06 -11.08
CA GLN A 38 -4.49 -14.31 -10.36
C GLN A 38 -3.33 -14.54 -9.40
N VAL A 39 -3.64 -14.88 -8.15
CA VAL A 39 -2.65 -15.29 -7.15
C VAL A 39 -3.15 -16.50 -6.38
N ASN A 40 -2.23 -17.34 -5.91
CA ASN A 40 -2.56 -18.37 -4.95
C ASN A 40 -2.62 -17.78 -3.55
N LYS A 41 -3.78 -17.90 -2.91
CA LYS A 41 -4.00 -17.43 -1.54
C LYS A 41 -4.08 -18.60 -0.58
N THR A 42 -3.36 -18.49 0.52
CA THR A 42 -3.49 -19.37 1.67
C THR A 42 -4.50 -18.78 2.64
N PHE A 43 -5.56 -19.52 2.92
CA PHE A 43 -6.62 -19.09 3.83
C PHE A 43 -6.29 -19.53 5.26
N THR A 44 -6.73 -18.73 6.23
CA THR A 44 -6.62 -19.08 7.65
C THR A 44 -7.28 -20.45 7.91
N PRO A 45 -6.66 -21.33 8.71
CA PRO A 45 -7.21 -22.63 9.01
C PRO A 45 -8.61 -22.56 9.62
N ILE A 46 -9.50 -23.41 9.15
CA ILE A 46 -10.88 -23.52 9.63
C ILE A 46 -11.17 -24.96 10.03
N GLN A 47 -11.92 -25.14 11.11
CA GLN A 47 -12.32 -26.45 11.57
C GLN A 47 -13.42 -27.05 10.68
N VAL A 48 -13.24 -28.30 10.27
CA VAL A 48 -14.27 -29.06 9.55
C VAL A 48 -15.42 -29.40 10.50
N ALA A 49 -16.63 -29.14 10.07
CA ALA A 49 -17.86 -29.50 10.81
C ALA A 49 -18.91 -30.08 9.86
N GLN A 50 -19.56 -31.15 10.24
CA GLN A 50 -20.56 -31.83 9.42
C GLN A 50 -20.04 -32.21 8.02
N ASN A 51 -18.78 -32.68 7.97
CA ASN A 51 -18.06 -33.04 6.75
C ASN A 51 -17.95 -31.91 5.72
N GLN A 52 -17.98 -30.66 6.18
CA GLN A 52 -17.85 -29.47 5.33
C GLN A 52 -16.99 -28.38 5.95
N VAL A 53 -16.51 -27.48 5.10
CA VAL A 53 -15.77 -26.28 5.50
C VAL A 53 -16.09 -25.16 4.53
N GLN A 54 -16.08 -23.91 5.01
CA GLN A 54 -16.33 -22.71 4.21
C GLN A 54 -15.20 -21.72 4.38
N PHE A 55 -14.68 -21.21 3.25
CA PHE A 55 -13.69 -20.14 3.23
C PHE A 55 -14.27 -18.90 2.54
N SER A 56 -13.78 -17.71 2.93
CA SER A 56 -14.27 -16.44 2.39
C SER A 56 -13.13 -15.52 1.98
N CYS A 57 -13.31 -14.82 0.88
CA CYS A 57 -12.44 -13.73 0.45
C CYS A 57 -12.83 -12.45 1.19
N ASN A 58 -12.09 -12.09 2.23
CA ASN A 58 -12.43 -10.94 3.08
C ASN A 58 -11.83 -9.61 2.59
N ALA A 59 -10.90 -9.64 1.63
CA ALA A 59 -10.35 -8.43 1.04
C ALA A 59 -11.23 -7.94 -0.13
N VAL A 60 -11.34 -6.62 -0.24
CA VAL A 60 -12.10 -6.00 -1.33
C VAL A 60 -11.47 -6.36 -2.67
N GLY A 61 -12.29 -6.68 -3.66
CA GLY A 61 -11.85 -7.02 -5.02
C GLY A 61 -11.30 -8.44 -5.18
N GLU A 62 -11.36 -9.29 -4.15
CA GLU A 62 -10.99 -10.69 -4.27
C GLU A 62 -12.20 -11.57 -4.60
N THR A 63 -12.03 -12.47 -5.57
CA THR A 63 -13.00 -13.52 -5.93
C THR A 63 -12.27 -14.84 -6.11
N PHE A 64 -12.94 -15.95 -5.86
CA PHE A 64 -12.38 -17.27 -6.16
C PHE A 64 -12.39 -17.53 -7.67
N ASN A 65 -11.34 -18.18 -8.16
CA ASN A 65 -11.38 -18.77 -9.49
C ASN A 65 -12.28 -20.02 -9.51
N GLU A 66 -12.61 -20.45 -10.71
CA GLU A 66 -13.26 -21.77 -10.88
C GLU A 66 -12.37 -22.87 -10.31
N PHE A 67 -13.02 -23.89 -9.77
CA PHE A 67 -12.30 -25.02 -9.19
C PHE A 67 -11.59 -25.84 -10.26
N GLU A 68 -10.29 -26.06 -10.04
CA GLU A 68 -9.47 -27.00 -10.81
C GLU A 68 -8.66 -27.89 -9.87
N THR A 69 -8.65 -29.17 -10.11
CA THR A 69 -8.01 -30.18 -9.24
C THR A 69 -6.50 -29.99 -9.10
N THR A 70 -5.86 -29.29 -10.03
CA THR A 70 -4.40 -29.10 -10.09
C THR A 70 -3.88 -27.94 -9.28
N ASN A 71 -4.71 -26.96 -8.97
CA ASN A 71 -4.29 -25.70 -8.34
C ASN A 71 -5.05 -25.37 -7.03
N TRP A 72 -5.98 -26.23 -6.61
CA TRP A 72 -6.66 -26.15 -5.34
C TRP A 72 -6.10 -27.20 -4.39
N ILE A 73 -5.61 -26.80 -3.24
CA ILE A 73 -5.00 -27.68 -2.23
C ILE A 73 -5.73 -27.49 -0.92
N LEU A 74 -6.35 -28.55 -0.41
CA LEU A 74 -6.87 -28.60 0.95
C LEU A 74 -5.94 -29.46 1.80
N LYS A 75 -5.34 -28.89 2.82
CA LYS A 75 -4.38 -29.53 3.70
C LYS A 75 -5.00 -29.75 5.08
N ASN A 76 -4.87 -30.94 5.63
CA ASN A 76 -5.11 -31.18 7.04
C ASN A 76 -3.89 -30.69 7.85
N ASP A 77 -4.12 -29.80 8.81
CA ASP A 77 -3.02 -29.19 9.56
C ASP A 77 -2.45 -30.09 10.66
N ASP A 78 -3.19 -31.10 11.10
CA ASP A 78 -2.74 -32.04 12.14
C ASP A 78 -1.60 -32.94 11.66
N ASP A 79 -1.69 -33.48 10.45
CA ASP A 79 -0.74 -34.45 9.90
C ASP A 79 -0.09 -33.98 8.58
N SER A 80 -0.43 -32.79 8.12
CA SER A 80 0.01 -32.21 6.84
C SER A 80 -0.41 -33.00 5.60
N SER A 81 -1.36 -33.92 5.70
CA SER A 81 -1.89 -34.67 4.56
C SER A 81 -2.69 -33.75 3.62
N ILE A 82 -2.64 -34.07 2.33
CA ILE A 82 -3.42 -33.39 1.31
C ILE A 82 -4.73 -34.13 1.10
N ILE A 83 -5.83 -33.39 1.19
CA ILE A 83 -7.17 -33.91 0.93
C ILE A 83 -7.47 -33.66 -0.55
N THR A 84 -7.62 -34.74 -1.32
CA THR A 84 -7.96 -34.64 -2.74
C THR A 84 -9.41 -34.17 -2.88
N LEU A 85 -9.62 -33.09 -3.60
CA LEU A 85 -10.92 -32.51 -3.88
C LEU A 85 -11.42 -32.95 -5.28
N THR A 86 -12.73 -33.07 -5.41
CA THR A 86 -13.40 -33.30 -6.68
C THR A 86 -14.34 -32.14 -7.03
N PRO A 87 -14.69 -31.93 -8.30
CA PRO A 87 -15.58 -30.86 -8.70
C PRO A 87 -16.94 -30.87 -8.01
N SER A 88 -17.46 -32.06 -7.67
CA SER A 88 -18.73 -32.19 -6.97
C SER A 88 -18.71 -31.79 -5.50
N GLN A 89 -17.52 -31.65 -4.91
CA GLN A 89 -17.34 -31.26 -3.51
C GLN A 89 -17.19 -29.78 -3.33
N VAL A 90 -16.80 -29.02 -4.38
CA VAL A 90 -16.42 -27.62 -4.29
C VAL A 90 -17.48 -26.74 -4.94
N ALA A 91 -18.10 -25.88 -4.17
CA ALA A 91 -19.08 -24.89 -4.65
C ALA A 91 -18.54 -23.48 -4.43
N VAL A 92 -18.15 -22.82 -5.53
CA VAL A 92 -17.70 -21.42 -5.52
C VAL A 92 -18.91 -20.50 -5.67
N ASN A 93 -19.05 -19.50 -4.80
CA ASN A 93 -20.10 -18.48 -4.88
C ASN A 93 -19.49 -17.06 -4.73
N ASN A 94 -19.14 -16.49 -5.85
CA ASN A 94 -18.58 -15.13 -5.93
C ASN A 94 -19.65 -14.02 -5.82
N ASN A 95 -20.95 -14.37 -5.87
CA ASN A 95 -22.03 -13.41 -5.70
C ASN A 95 -22.35 -13.10 -4.23
N ASN A 96 -21.81 -13.88 -3.31
CA ASN A 96 -21.90 -13.60 -1.88
C ASN A 96 -21.03 -12.40 -1.51
N THR A 97 -21.38 -11.74 -0.43
CA THR A 97 -20.58 -10.65 0.14
C THR A 97 -20.22 -11.01 1.59
N PRO A 98 -18.97 -11.43 1.86
CA PRO A 98 -17.85 -11.63 0.91
C PRO A 98 -18.03 -12.88 0.01
N PRO A 99 -17.29 -12.96 -1.13
CA PRO A 99 -17.21 -14.18 -1.95
C PRO A 99 -16.80 -15.40 -1.14
N GLN A 100 -17.42 -16.54 -1.40
CA GLN A 100 -17.27 -17.74 -0.57
C GLN A 100 -17.04 -18.99 -1.42
N VAL A 101 -16.37 -19.96 -0.82
CA VAL A 101 -16.33 -21.35 -1.30
C VAL A 101 -16.75 -22.27 -0.18
N VAL A 102 -17.62 -23.21 -0.50
CA VAL A 102 -18.06 -24.29 0.40
C VAL A 102 -17.52 -25.62 -0.15
N ILE A 103 -16.81 -26.34 0.69
CA ILE A 103 -16.30 -27.67 0.38
C ILE A 103 -17.06 -28.68 1.23
N THR A 104 -17.74 -29.63 0.59
CA THR A 104 -18.63 -30.60 1.23
C THR A 104 -18.16 -32.02 0.98
N GLY A 105 -18.75 -32.98 1.68
CA GLY A 105 -18.43 -34.39 1.49
C GLY A 105 -16.99 -34.77 1.86
N LEU A 106 -16.42 -34.05 2.82
CA LEU A 106 -15.08 -34.34 3.33
C LEU A 106 -15.07 -35.67 4.10
N PRO A 107 -13.93 -36.40 4.08
CA PRO A 107 -13.83 -37.66 4.81
C PRO A 107 -14.05 -37.49 6.32
N GLN A 108 -14.73 -38.46 6.96
CA GLN A 108 -14.98 -38.41 8.40
C GLN A 108 -13.70 -38.31 9.26
N VAL A 109 -12.57 -38.78 8.74
CA VAL A 109 -11.27 -38.73 9.43
C VAL A 109 -10.79 -37.30 9.68
N VAL A 110 -11.27 -36.30 8.89
CA VAL A 110 -10.95 -34.89 9.06
C VAL A 110 -12.02 -34.10 9.83
N GLU A 111 -13.08 -34.76 10.26
CA GLU A 111 -14.10 -34.12 11.08
C GLU A 111 -13.46 -33.56 12.37
N THR A 112 -13.82 -32.33 12.74
CA THR A 112 -13.24 -31.56 13.85
C THR A 112 -11.77 -31.16 13.71
N LYS A 113 -11.12 -31.50 12.57
CA LYS A 113 -9.74 -31.09 12.28
C LYS A 113 -9.67 -29.69 11.68
N LEU A 114 -8.54 -29.02 11.89
CA LEU A 114 -8.24 -27.76 11.19
C LEU A 114 -7.72 -28.08 9.78
N VAL A 115 -8.25 -27.39 8.82
CA VAL A 115 -7.81 -27.50 7.41
C VAL A 115 -7.47 -26.14 6.84
N THR A 116 -6.39 -26.10 6.09
CA THR A 116 -5.91 -24.93 5.36
C THR A 116 -6.22 -25.10 3.87
N LEU A 117 -6.87 -24.11 3.29
CA LEU A 117 -7.08 -24.03 1.83
C LEU A 117 -5.99 -23.16 1.20
N VAL A 118 -5.40 -23.66 0.11
CA VAL A 118 -4.65 -22.85 -0.85
C VAL A 118 -5.42 -22.91 -2.16
N ALA A 119 -5.87 -21.76 -2.64
CA ALA A 119 -6.68 -21.68 -3.86
C ALA A 119 -6.32 -20.45 -4.68
N PRO A 120 -6.42 -20.50 -6.00
CA PRO A 120 -6.26 -19.34 -6.86
C PRO A 120 -7.46 -18.40 -6.68
N ILE A 121 -7.15 -17.14 -6.50
CA ILE A 121 -8.14 -16.07 -6.47
C ILE A 121 -7.80 -15.04 -7.55
N ASN A 122 -8.83 -14.41 -8.09
CA ASN A 122 -8.70 -13.18 -8.84
C ASN A 122 -8.73 -12.01 -7.86
N ARG A 123 -7.82 -11.08 -8.03
CA ARG A 123 -7.78 -9.85 -7.28
C ARG A 123 -7.81 -8.67 -8.23
N THR A 124 -8.81 -7.81 -8.07
CA THR A 124 -8.86 -6.54 -8.78
C THR A 124 -7.96 -5.54 -8.08
N LEU A 125 -7.06 -4.90 -8.82
CA LEU A 125 -6.23 -3.82 -8.32
C LEU A 125 -7.08 -2.56 -8.16
N ASN A 126 -7.03 -1.98 -6.98
CA ASN A 126 -7.70 -0.71 -6.69
C ASN A 126 -6.67 0.38 -6.42
N HIS A 127 -6.87 1.56 -7.01
CA HIS A 127 -6.05 2.71 -6.67
C HIS A 127 -6.35 3.19 -5.24
N LYS A 128 -5.30 3.64 -4.56
CA LYS A 128 -5.40 4.26 -3.23
C LYS A 128 -5.74 5.72 -3.40
N GLN A 129 -6.59 6.26 -2.52
CA GLN A 129 -6.74 7.71 -2.40
C GLN A 129 -5.65 8.29 -1.50
N LYS A 130 -5.18 9.47 -1.85
CA LYS A 130 -4.35 10.32 -1.01
C LYS A 130 -5.21 11.47 -0.47
N SER A 131 -5.15 11.72 0.82
CA SER A 131 -5.83 12.86 1.44
C SER A 131 -4.79 13.88 1.86
N LEU A 132 -4.84 15.08 1.31
CA LEU A 132 -3.93 16.15 1.72
C LEU A 132 -4.36 16.69 3.08
N ILE A 133 -3.47 16.57 4.05
CA ILE A 133 -3.64 17.14 5.40
C ILE A 133 -2.79 18.40 5.49
N PRO A 134 -3.41 19.57 5.49
CA PRO A 134 -2.68 20.82 5.53
C PRO A 134 -2.29 21.24 6.95
N ASN A 135 -1.23 22.02 7.07
CA ASN A 135 -0.83 22.74 8.29
C ASN A 135 -0.65 21.85 9.52
N HIS A 136 -0.14 20.63 9.33
CA HIS A 136 0.26 19.81 10.47
C HIS A 136 1.52 20.39 11.12
N THR A 137 1.58 20.41 12.44
CA THR A 137 2.69 20.97 13.19
C THR A 137 3.30 19.95 14.12
N VAL A 138 4.63 19.82 14.06
CA VAL A 138 5.43 19.04 15.01
C VAL A 138 6.47 19.92 15.67
N VAL A 139 6.80 19.64 16.93
CA VAL A 139 7.85 20.33 17.66
C VAL A 139 9.07 19.44 17.78
N LEU A 140 10.20 19.92 17.30
CA LEU A 140 11.49 19.26 17.40
C LEU A 140 12.34 19.97 18.47
N GLY A 141 12.78 19.22 19.49
CA GLY A 141 13.52 19.79 20.62
C GLY A 141 14.89 20.34 20.22
N ALA A 142 15.30 21.45 20.82
CA ALA A 142 16.58 22.11 20.55
C ALA A 142 17.82 21.23 20.81
N ALA A 143 17.69 20.20 21.64
CA ALA A 143 18.79 19.28 21.96
C ALA A 143 19.10 18.25 20.87
N LEU A 144 18.30 18.21 19.79
CA LEU A 144 18.52 17.28 18.67
C LEU A 144 19.74 17.73 17.84
N ASP A 145 20.44 16.77 17.29
CA ASP A 145 21.53 17.02 16.35
C ASP A 145 21.00 17.35 14.93
N PHE A 146 20.74 18.62 14.66
CA PHE A 146 20.29 19.05 13.34
C PHE A 146 21.37 19.01 12.26
N GLY A 147 22.62 18.67 12.60
CA GLY A 147 23.65 18.27 11.62
C GLY A 147 23.32 16.95 10.90
N SER A 148 22.42 16.17 11.48
CA SER A 148 21.84 14.95 10.93
C SER A 148 20.34 15.17 10.62
N TYR A 149 19.75 14.29 9.79
CA TYR A 149 18.32 14.37 9.50
C TYR A 149 17.48 14.06 10.75
N GLN A 150 16.60 14.99 11.09
CA GLN A 150 15.61 14.84 12.15
C GLN A 150 14.26 14.52 11.54
N HIS A 151 13.69 13.37 11.92
CA HIS A 151 12.46 12.86 11.36
C HIS A 151 11.24 13.64 11.83
N LEU A 152 10.32 13.90 10.89
CA LEU A 152 8.98 14.37 11.14
C LEU A 152 8.05 13.19 11.49
N ASP A 153 6.80 13.45 11.82
CA ASP A 153 5.86 12.38 12.21
C ASP A 153 5.29 11.59 11.01
N HIS A 154 5.37 12.15 9.79
CA HIS A 154 4.71 11.60 8.61
C HIS A 154 5.69 11.34 7.46
N CYS A 155 5.31 10.38 6.63
CA CYS A 155 5.89 10.19 5.30
C CYS A 155 5.10 11.01 4.27
N ASP A 156 5.61 11.07 3.03
CA ASP A 156 4.94 11.71 1.89
C ASP A 156 4.54 13.18 2.18
N VAL A 157 5.45 13.91 2.84
CA VAL A 157 5.26 15.34 3.08
C VAL A 157 5.37 16.07 1.74
N GLN A 158 4.29 16.76 1.37
CA GLN A 158 4.22 17.51 0.12
C GLN A 158 5.12 18.75 0.17
N THR A 159 5.02 19.55 1.24
CA THR A 159 5.76 20.78 1.39
C THR A 159 5.91 21.18 2.85
N ILE A 160 7.03 21.80 3.17
CA ILE A 160 7.21 22.54 4.42
C ILE A 160 6.59 23.91 4.24
N VAL A 161 5.63 24.25 5.11
CA VAL A 161 4.99 25.56 5.11
C VAL A 161 5.87 26.57 5.83
N SER A 162 6.37 26.21 7.02
CA SER A 162 7.31 27.03 7.78
C SER A 162 8.06 26.22 8.84
N ILE A 163 9.27 26.63 9.13
CA ILE A 163 10.02 26.20 10.31
C ILE A 163 10.28 27.46 11.14
N THR A 164 9.81 27.47 12.38
CA THR A 164 9.99 28.66 13.23
C THR A 164 10.74 28.32 14.52
N GLU A 165 11.62 29.22 14.94
CA GLU A 165 12.30 29.21 16.24
C GLU A 165 11.91 30.49 16.99
N ASN A 166 11.33 30.39 18.17
CA ASN A 166 10.84 31.54 18.95
C ASN A 166 9.94 32.48 18.12
N GLY A 167 9.15 31.94 17.20
CA GLY A 167 8.26 32.72 16.33
C GLY A 167 8.94 33.38 15.12
N GLN A 168 10.24 33.20 14.93
CA GLN A 168 10.97 33.68 13.77
C GLN A 168 11.06 32.59 12.70
N ASP A 169 10.78 32.90 11.44
CA ASP A 169 10.90 32.00 10.32
C ASP A 169 12.38 31.71 9.99
N VAL A 170 12.76 30.46 10.14
CA VAL A 170 14.11 29.94 9.88
C VAL A 170 14.13 28.89 8.77
N THR A 171 13.04 28.71 8.04
CA THR A 171 12.84 27.67 7.00
C THR A 171 13.99 27.60 6.00
N LYS A 172 14.50 28.74 5.57
CA LYS A 172 15.60 28.87 4.58
C LYS A 172 16.90 28.17 4.98
N HIS A 173 17.10 27.90 6.27
CA HIS A 173 18.32 27.30 6.82
C HIS A 173 18.30 25.78 6.82
N PHE A 174 17.17 25.14 6.41
CA PHE A 174 17.00 23.72 6.44
C PHE A 174 16.89 23.12 5.03
N ASP A 175 17.47 21.94 4.88
CA ASP A 175 17.18 21.01 3.79
C ASP A 175 16.01 20.12 4.20
N PHE A 176 15.20 19.76 3.23
CA PHE A 176 14.02 18.95 3.41
C PHE A 176 14.13 17.66 2.61
N ASP A 177 13.86 16.54 3.28
CA ASP A 177 13.67 15.21 2.70
C ASP A 177 12.20 14.83 2.84
N ASN A 178 11.49 14.70 1.73
CA ASN A 178 10.07 14.36 1.71
C ASN A 178 9.75 12.90 2.03
N GLY A 179 10.78 12.09 2.30
CA GLY A 179 10.63 10.68 2.65
C GLY A 179 10.41 9.76 1.46
N GLN A 180 10.37 10.24 0.23
CA GLN A 180 10.18 9.37 -0.93
C GLN A 180 11.47 8.59 -1.25
N ARG A 181 11.34 7.28 -1.47
CA ARG A 181 12.42 6.37 -1.90
C ARG A 181 11.93 5.56 -3.09
N ASP A 182 12.82 4.96 -3.84
CA ASP A 182 12.46 4.18 -5.03
C ASP A 182 11.54 3.00 -4.71
N THR A 183 11.69 2.41 -3.53
CA THR A 183 10.96 1.21 -3.11
C THR A 183 9.86 1.46 -2.07
N HIS A 184 9.83 2.62 -1.42
CA HIS A 184 8.89 2.90 -0.33
C HIS A 184 8.80 4.39 0.01
N TYR A 185 7.79 4.73 0.81
CA TYR A 185 7.69 6.03 1.47
C TYR A 185 8.28 5.91 2.88
N ALA A 186 9.44 6.52 3.11
CA ALA A 186 10.06 6.66 4.43
C ALA A 186 9.49 7.87 5.17
N THR A 187 9.79 7.98 6.46
CA THR A 187 9.46 9.19 7.24
C THR A 187 10.23 10.38 6.69
N SER A 188 9.53 11.49 6.46
CA SER A 188 10.13 12.74 6.03
C SER A 188 11.03 13.34 7.12
N ALA A 189 11.98 14.17 6.74
CA ALA A 189 12.95 14.72 7.68
C ALA A 189 13.45 16.11 7.27
N ILE A 190 13.99 16.84 8.22
CA ILE A 190 14.70 18.09 8.00
C ILE A 190 16.12 18.02 8.54
N LYS A 191 17.01 18.81 7.97
CA LYS A 191 18.42 18.90 8.37
C LYS A 191 18.92 20.34 8.15
N LEU A 192 19.80 20.84 9.01
CA LEU A 192 20.49 22.10 8.75
C LEU A 192 21.35 22.00 7.49
N LYS A 193 21.30 23.04 6.67
CA LYS A 193 22.19 23.18 5.51
C LYS A 193 23.63 23.32 5.97
N VAL A 194 24.54 22.68 5.25
CA VAL A 194 25.98 22.66 5.58
C VAL A 194 26.57 24.08 5.62
N ASP A 195 26.10 24.95 4.71
CA ASP A 195 26.65 26.29 4.52
C ASP A 195 25.88 27.39 5.28
N THR A 196 25.04 26.99 6.25
CA THR A 196 24.30 27.98 7.05
C THR A 196 25.10 28.47 8.23
N ASN A 197 25.02 29.78 8.50
CA ASN A 197 25.55 30.37 9.74
C ASN A 197 24.51 30.32 10.89
N PHE A 198 23.39 29.62 10.69
CA PHE A 198 22.34 29.51 11.69
C PHE A 198 22.63 28.34 12.64
N THR A 199 22.36 28.55 13.93
CA THR A 199 22.46 27.53 14.97
C THR A 199 21.13 27.47 15.71
N VAL A 200 20.57 26.28 15.85
CA VAL A 200 19.36 26.04 16.62
C VAL A 200 19.63 26.25 18.11
N THR A 201 18.90 27.12 18.77
CA THR A 201 19.04 27.51 20.17
C THR A 201 17.80 27.24 21.02
N ALA A 202 16.65 27.05 20.35
CA ALA A 202 15.37 26.73 20.97
C ALA A 202 14.61 25.67 20.14
N ASP A 203 13.52 25.16 20.68
CA ASP A 203 12.69 24.19 19.99
C ASP A 203 12.16 24.77 18.66
N LEU A 204 12.18 23.92 17.65
CA LEU A 204 11.67 24.24 16.32
C LEU A 204 10.22 23.80 16.18
N SER A 205 9.35 24.70 15.78
CA SER A 205 7.99 24.36 15.35
C SER A 205 7.99 24.23 13.83
N VAL A 206 7.75 23.00 13.34
CA VAL A 206 7.75 22.67 11.92
C VAL A 206 6.31 22.50 11.46
N ASN A 207 5.84 23.37 10.57
CA ASN A 207 4.52 23.30 9.96
C ASN A 207 4.66 22.79 8.52
N TYR A 208 3.86 21.77 8.14
CA TYR A 208 3.94 21.13 6.83
C TYR A 208 2.61 20.54 6.38
N ASN A 209 2.51 20.32 5.07
CA ASN A 209 1.40 19.57 4.47
C ASN A 209 1.90 18.18 4.08
N TYR A 210 1.09 17.15 4.33
CA TYR A 210 1.43 15.77 3.95
C TYR A 210 0.24 15.05 3.35
N PHE A 211 0.50 14.00 2.58
CA PHE A 211 -0.52 13.09 2.09
C PHE A 211 -0.72 11.93 3.06
N ASP A 212 -1.93 11.78 3.57
CA ASP A 212 -2.35 10.54 4.22
C ASP A 212 -2.79 9.53 3.16
N HIS A 213 -2.38 8.27 3.36
CA HIS A 213 -2.58 7.20 2.40
C HIS A 213 -3.80 6.36 2.77
N GLY A 214 -4.80 6.33 1.89
CA GLY A 214 -5.96 5.46 2.01
C GLY A 214 -5.62 3.98 1.76
N THR A 215 -6.65 3.16 1.67
CA THR A 215 -6.54 1.73 1.35
C THR A 215 -6.51 1.52 -0.16
N GLY A 216 -5.87 0.44 -0.61
CA GLY A 216 -5.75 0.06 -2.02
C GLY A 216 -4.37 -0.52 -2.32
N ASP A 217 -4.06 -0.70 -3.60
CA ASP A 217 -2.87 -1.42 -4.06
C ASP A 217 -1.78 -0.50 -4.61
N PHE A 218 -2.15 0.61 -5.27
CA PHE A 218 -1.24 1.50 -5.96
C PHE A 218 -1.76 2.94 -6.01
N PHE A 219 -0.89 3.88 -6.37
CA PHE A 219 -1.26 5.27 -6.63
C PHE A 219 -1.16 5.59 -8.13
N THR A 220 -2.05 6.43 -8.59
CA THR A 220 -2.06 7.03 -9.94
C THR A 220 -2.45 8.49 -9.84
N ILE A 221 -2.68 9.16 -10.96
CA ILE A 221 -3.25 10.51 -10.99
C ILE A 221 -4.58 10.58 -10.22
N ASP A 222 -5.43 9.55 -10.32
CA ASP A 222 -6.73 9.51 -9.64
C ASP A 222 -6.63 9.46 -8.13
N SER A 223 -5.48 9.01 -7.61
CA SER A 223 -5.21 9.03 -6.17
C SER A 223 -5.16 10.43 -5.58
N TYR A 224 -4.90 11.44 -6.40
CA TYR A 224 -4.80 12.85 -6.01
C TYR A 224 -6.07 13.66 -6.30
N THR A 225 -7.11 13.01 -6.87
CA THR A 225 -8.34 13.70 -7.27
C THR A 225 -8.97 14.44 -6.10
N GLY A 226 -9.25 15.72 -6.31
CA GLY A 226 -9.84 16.60 -5.28
C GLY A 226 -8.91 17.02 -4.15
N GLN A 227 -7.62 16.62 -4.19
CA GLN A 227 -6.66 16.94 -3.12
C GLN A 227 -5.70 18.06 -3.53
N VAL A 228 -5.18 18.00 -4.74
CA VAL A 228 -4.30 19.01 -5.32
C VAL A 228 -4.62 19.18 -6.80
N ASP A 229 -4.28 20.32 -7.35
CA ASP A 229 -4.31 20.54 -8.80
C ASP A 229 -3.25 19.66 -9.48
N TYR A 230 -3.44 19.40 -10.75
CA TYR A 230 -2.52 18.58 -11.57
C TYR A 230 -1.05 18.98 -11.42
N GLU A 231 -0.77 20.29 -11.33
CA GLU A 231 0.59 20.84 -11.13
C GLU A 231 1.11 20.64 -9.70
N GLY A 232 0.23 20.41 -8.74
CA GLY A 232 0.58 20.15 -7.34
C GLY A 232 0.95 18.71 -7.04
N ILE A 233 0.82 17.80 -8.02
CA ILE A 233 1.22 16.40 -7.87
C ILE A 233 2.75 16.31 -7.91
N PRO A 234 3.41 15.74 -6.88
CA PRO A 234 4.86 15.73 -6.79
C PRO A 234 5.53 14.86 -7.87
N SER A 235 6.82 15.02 -8.04
CA SER A 235 7.68 14.13 -8.81
C SER A 235 8.65 13.39 -7.90
N HIS A 236 9.17 12.24 -8.37
CA HIS A 236 10.18 11.45 -7.68
C HIS A 236 11.18 10.87 -8.68
N GLY A 237 12.49 11.01 -8.43
CA GLY A 237 13.54 10.44 -9.26
C GLY A 237 13.47 10.87 -10.74
N GLY A 238 12.95 12.05 -11.03
CA GLY A 238 12.73 12.56 -12.39
C GLY A 238 11.46 11.99 -13.07
N ILE A 239 10.65 11.21 -12.33
CA ILE A 239 9.36 10.70 -12.81
C ILE A 239 8.25 11.60 -12.25
N GLU A 240 7.42 12.15 -13.12
CA GLU A 240 6.20 12.85 -12.74
C GLU A 240 5.17 11.83 -12.22
N LEU A 241 4.82 11.88 -10.92
CA LEU A 241 3.89 10.90 -10.33
C LEU A 241 2.47 10.99 -10.92
N ARG A 242 2.11 12.12 -11.51
CA ARG A 242 0.89 12.29 -12.30
C ARG A 242 0.86 11.43 -13.57
N SER A 243 2.01 10.94 -14.05
CA SER A 243 2.16 10.10 -15.23
C SER A 243 2.75 8.73 -14.90
N ALA A 244 2.55 8.27 -13.66
CA ALA A 244 3.13 7.03 -13.17
C ALA A 244 2.07 6.16 -12.49
N VAL A 245 2.36 4.86 -12.42
CA VAL A 245 1.73 3.92 -11.49
C VAL A 245 2.73 3.66 -10.37
N ASP A 246 2.33 3.92 -9.14
CA ASP A 246 3.19 3.89 -7.96
C ASP A 246 2.71 2.81 -6.98
N PHE A 247 3.49 1.75 -6.83
CA PHE A 247 3.23 0.62 -5.94
C PHE A 247 3.97 0.72 -4.60
N ARG A 248 4.63 1.84 -4.33
CA ARG A 248 5.46 1.96 -3.13
C ARG A 248 4.62 1.85 -1.86
N PRO A 249 4.98 0.93 -0.95
CA PRO A 249 4.37 0.85 0.36
C PRO A 249 4.89 1.98 1.27
N ARG A 250 4.09 2.34 2.28
CA ARG A 250 4.55 3.19 3.38
C ARG A 250 5.34 2.32 4.36
N MET A 251 6.60 2.65 4.61
CA MET A 251 7.37 1.98 5.66
C MET A 251 6.91 2.45 7.04
N ASN A 252 6.70 1.46 7.91
CA ASN A 252 6.69 1.70 9.34
C ASN A 252 8.17 1.70 9.77
N ASN A 253 8.74 2.83 10.11
CA ASN A 253 10.08 2.90 10.67
C ASN A 253 10.08 2.12 11.99
N GLY A 254 10.82 1.00 12.02
CA GLY A 254 10.88 0.11 13.16
C GLY A 254 11.14 0.85 14.46
N GLY A 255 10.12 0.89 15.31
CA GLY A 255 10.23 1.32 16.69
C GLY A 255 9.68 2.69 17.06
N THR A 256 9.34 3.56 16.14
CA THR A 256 8.52 4.73 16.44
C THR A 256 7.08 4.42 16.07
N ASN A 257 6.23 4.28 17.08
CA ASN A 257 4.81 4.13 16.90
C ASN A 257 4.28 5.28 16.06
N PHE A 258 3.97 5.02 14.78
CA PHE A 258 3.02 5.85 14.09
C PHE A 258 1.66 5.64 14.77
N THR A 259 1.32 6.51 15.70
CA THR A 259 -0.05 6.68 16.17
C THR A 259 -0.84 7.45 15.12
N GLY A 260 -0.84 6.90 13.93
CA GLY A 260 -1.72 7.29 12.83
C GLY A 260 -2.68 6.13 12.65
N THR A 261 -3.91 6.36 13.04
CA THR A 261 -5.03 5.46 12.90
C THR A 261 -4.99 4.68 11.58
N GLY A 262 -4.75 3.37 11.65
CA GLY A 262 -5.35 2.39 10.77
C GLY A 262 -4.75 2.17 9.39
N ALA A 263 -3.45 2.31 9.19
CA ALA A 263 -2.83 1.74 8.00
C ALA A 263 -2.23 0.37 8.33
N SER A 264 -2.97 -0.69 8.11
CA SER A 264 -2.41 -2.01 7.88
C SER A 264 -1.30 -1.86 6.85
N VAL A 265 -0.08 -2.25 7.22
CA VAL A 265 0.99 -2.48 6.24
C VAL A 265 0.50 -3.63 5.36
N THR A 266 -0.12 -3.31 4.24
CA THR A 266 -0.34 -4.30 3.22
C THR A 266 1.02 -4.52 2.59
N THR A 267 1.73 -5.52 3.06
CA THR A 267 2.92 -6.01 2.38
C THR A 267 2.50 -6.34 0.97
N CYS A 268 3.02 -5.60 0.01
CA CYS A 268 2.95 -6.00 -1.38
C CYS A 268 3.51 -7.43 -1.45
N PRO A 269 2.76 -8.44 -1.92
CA PRO A 269 3.33 -9.76 -2.08
C PRO A 269 4.47 -9.62 -3.07
N ARG A 270 5.70 -9.95 -2.63
CA ARG A 270 6.82 -10.11 -3.56
C ARG A 270 6.38 -11.14 -4.60
N PRO A 271 6.56 -10.89 -5.89
CA PRO A 271 6.45 -11.97 -6.84
C PRO A 271 7.44 -13.05 -6.39
N ASN A 272 6.94 -14.26 -6.19
CA ASN A 272 7.77 -15.39 -5.80
C ASN A 272 8.88 -15.55 -6.83
N THR A 273 10.12 -15.39 -6.39
CA THR A 273 11.30 -15.91 -7.10
C THR A 273 11.29 -17.42 -7.02
#